data_c323a4df4dfadd62d8ce1df1c5ec3dcd
#
_entry.id   c323a4df4dfadd62d8ce1df1c5ec3dcd
#
_cell.length_a   1.000
_cell.length_b   1.000
_cell.length_c   1.000
_cell.angle_alpha   90.00
_cell.angle_beta   90.00
_cell.angle_gamma   90.00
#
_symmetry.space_group_name_H-M   'P 1'
#
loop_
_entity.id
_entity.type
_entity.pdbx_description
1 polymer ?
#
loop_
_entity_poly.entity_id
_entity_poly.type
_entity_poly.pdbx_seq_one_letter_code
_entity_poly.pdbx_strand_id
1 'polypeptide(L)'
;IADFSEYCLSQRLFAMRANTEIVEPTVLYFQLTDSIGKHQIDIRKTGTTVTGIRQSELVQVPVILPPKQVQQSFARFCNPIMLSIERNSAEIRALSKVKTMILAQLSSR
;
A
#
# COMPACT_ATOMS: atom_id res chain seq x y z
N ILE A 1 1.60 2.48 -5.15
CA ILE A 1 0.29 2.78 -4.55
C ILE A 1 -0.77 2.03 -5.34
N ALA A 2 -1.55 1.20 -4.69
CA ALA A 2 -2.55 0.38 -5.37
C ALA A 2 -3.74 1.22 -5.86
N ASP A 3 -4.22 0.93 -7.04
CA ASP A 3 -5.52 1.39 -7.50
C ASP A 3 -6.60 0.47 -6.92
N PHE A 4 -7.43 1.02 -6.05
CA PHE A 4 -8.47 0.26 -5.36
C PHE A 4 -9.75 0.04 -6.18
N SER A 5 -9.81 0.54 -7.42
CA SER A 5 -11.00 0.37 -8.27
C SER A 5 -11.29 -1.09 -8.63
N GLU A 6 -10.24 -1.92 -8.66
CA GLU A 6 -10.35 -3.34 -9.00
C GLU A 6 -10.38 -4.28 -7.79
N TYR A 7 -10.38 -3.75 -6.56
CA TYR A 7 -10.27 -4.54 -5.34
C TYR A 7 -11.51 -4.42 -4.47
N CYS A 8 -11.88 -5.54 -3.86
CA CYS A 8 -12.88 -5.55 -2.79
C CYS A 8 -12.18 -5.51 -1.43
N LEU A 9 -12.68 -4.66 -0.53
CA LEU A 9 -12.15 -4.58 0.82
C LEU A 9 -12.75 -5.67 1.71
N SER A 10 -11.90 -6.34 2.47
CA SER A 10 -12.36 -7.20 3.55
C SER A 10 -12.69 -6.38 4.80
N GLN A 11 -13.38 -6.98 5.78
CA GLN A 11 -13.83 -6.30 7.00
C GLN A 11 -12.72 -5.66 7.84
N ARG A 12 -11.47 -6.06 7.66
CA ARG A 12 -10.33 -5.62 8.49
C ARG A 12 -9.33 -4.77 7.72
N LEU A 13 -9.70 -4.31 6.54
CA LEU A 13 -8.85 -3.46 5.71
C LEU A 13 -9.41 -2.05 5.64
N PHE A 14 -8.51 -1.09 5.67
CA PHE A 14 -8.83 0.31 5.40
C PHE A 14 -8.26 0.70 4.05
N ALA A 15 -9.09 1.31 3.21
CA ALA A 15 -8.62 2.05 2.05
C ALA A 15 -8.42 3.50 2.46
N MET A 16 -7.24 4.03 2.17
CA MET A 16 -6.90 5.42 2.47
C MET A 16 -6.57 6.15 1.18
N ARG A 17 -7.08 7.36 1.07
CA ARG A 17 -6.77 8.26 -0.04
C ARG A 17 -6.17 9.54 0.52
N ALA A 18 -5.02 9.93 0.00
CA ALA A 18 -4.39 11.18 0.39
C ALA A 18 -5.23 12.38 -0.08
N ASN A 19 -5.37 13.37 0.79
CA ASN A 19 -5.83 14.69 0.37
C ASN A 19 -4.68 15.39 -0.33
N THR A 20 -4.70 15.42 -1.65
CA THR A 20 -3.61 15.93 -2.48
C THR A 20 -3.37 17.44 -2.35
N GLU A 21 -4.30 18.17 -1.76
CA GLU A 21 -4.10 19.57 -1.40
C GLU A 21 -3.13 19.75 -0.23
N ILE A 22 -2.97 18.70 0.59
CA ILE A 22 -2.19 18.73 1.83
C ILE A 22 -0.94 17.87 1.71
N VAL A 23 -1.07 16.65 1.17
CA VAL A 23 0.01 15.67 1.15
C VAL A 23 0.06 14.92 -0.17
N GLU A 24 1.27 14.72 -0.68
CA GLU A 24 1.49 13.83 -1.82
C GLU A 24 1.23 12.37 -1.42
N PRO A 25 0.50 11.59 -2.23
CA PRO A 25 0.19 10.19 -1.91
C PRO A 25 1.41 9.34 -1.57
N THR A 26 2.50 9.53 -2.29
CA THR A 26 3.76 8.80 -2.07
C THR A 26 4.37 9.14 -0.72
N VAL A 27 4.34 10.40 -0.31
CA VAL A 27 4.82 10.85 1.02
C VAL A 27 4.00 10.19 2.12
N LEU A 28 2.68 10.20 2.01
CA LEU A 28 1.81 9.57 2.99
C LEU A 28 2.08 8.07 3.07
N TYR A 29 2.19 7.39 1.94
CA TYR A 29 2.48 5.96 1.87
C TYR A 29 3.76 5.61 2.62
N PHE A 30 4.86 6.30 2.34
CA PHE A 30 6.13 6.00 2.99
C PHE A 30 6.12 6.33 4.48
N GLN A 31 5.47 7.41 4.90
CA GLN A 31 5.36 7.72 6.32
C GLN A 31 4.56 6.69 7.11
N LEU A 32 3.54 6.09 6.51
CA LEU A 32 2.74 5.05 7.17
C LEU A 32 3.40 3.67 7.13
N THR A 33 4.27 3.41 6.16
CA THR A 33 4.88 2.09 5.96
C THR A 33 6.32 1.99 6.41
N ASP A 34 6.97 3.09 6.77
CA ASP A 34 8.30 3.04 7.36
C ASP A 34 8.27 2.49 8.80
N SER A 35 9.43 2.33 9.41
CA SER A 35 9.55 1.76 10.75
C SER A 35 8.84 2.60 11.82
N ILE A 36 8.87 3.93 11.69
CA ILE A 36 8.22 4.86 12.61
C ILE A 36 6.70 4.77 12.45
N GLY A 37 6.19 4.84 11.23
CA GLY A 37 4.77 4.74 10.94
C GLY A 37 4.19 3.40 11.38
N LYS A 38 4.86 2.31 11.08
CA LYS A 38 4.47 0.98 11.56
C LYS A 38 4.42 0.90 13.07
N HIS A 39 5.41 1.45 13.76
CA HIS A 39 5.41 1.49 15.22
C HIS A 39 4.22 2.29 15.76
N GLN A 40 3.93 3.45 15.19
CA GLN A 40 2.78 4.27 15.57
C GLN A 40 1.44 3.55 15.38
N ILE A 41 1.33 2.75 14.35
CA ILE A 41 0.16 1.91 14.12
C ILE A 41 0.11 0.76 15.14
N ASP A 42 1.23 0.09 15.37
CA ASP A 42 1.30 -1.08 16.26
C ASP A 42 0.95 -0.75 17.70
N ILE A 43 1.38 0.38 18.23
CA ILE A 43 1.05 0.79 19.60
C ILE A 43 -0.43 1.15 19.78
N ARG A 44 -1.18 1.36 18.69
CA ARG A 44 -2.61 1.67 18.70
C ARG A 44 -3.50 0.46 18.39
N LYS A 45 -2.91 -0.68 18.08
CA LYS A 45 -3.66 -1.92 17.85
C LYS A 45 -4.26 -2.43 19.15
N THR A 46 -5.43 -3.04 19.03
CA THR A 46 -6.14 -3.69 20.14
C THR A 46 -6.48 -5.13 19.77
N GLY A 47 -6.74 -5.96 20.78
CA GLY A 47 -7.08 -7.36 20.60
C GLY A 47 -5.99 -8.29 21.14
N THR A 48 -6.38 -9.48 21.56
CA THR A 48 -5.48 -10.48 22.18
C THR A 48 -5.09 -11.58 21.22
N THR A 49 -6.04 -12.15 20.50
CA THR A 49 -5.81 -13.24 19.54
C THR A 49 -5.60 -12.73 18.13
N VAL A 50 -6.44 -11.79 17.68
CA VAL A 50 -6.30 -11.12 16.40
C VAL A 50 -6.23 -9.63 16.68
N THR A 51 -5.07 -9.04 16.45
CA THR A 51 -4.85 -7.62 16.66
C THR A 51 -5.30 -6.82 15.44
N GLY A 52 -5.87 -5.65 15.69
CA GLY A 52 -6.26 -4.71 14.64
C GLY A 52 -6.35 -3.31 15.18
N ILE A 53 -6.30 -2.34 14.28
CA ILE A 53 -6.45 -0.92 14.62
C ILE A 53 -7.87 -0.46 14.32
N ARG A 54 -8.46 0.34 15.22
CA ARG A 54 -9.75 0.99 14.99
C ARG A 54 -9.56 2.25 14.15
N GLN A 55 -10.59 2.62 13.39
CA GLN A 55 -10.55 3.85 12.58
C GLN A 55 -10.28 5.09 13.43
N SER A 56 -10.88 5.18 14.62
CA SER A 56 -10.66 6.28 15.57
C SER A 56 -9.20 6.41 16.02
N GLU A 57 -8.49 5.31 16.10
CA GLU A 57 -7.07 5.29 16.44
C GLU A 57 -6.18 5.55 15.22
N LEU A 58 -6.57 5.01 14.06
CA LEU A 58 -5.83 5.21 12.82
C LEU A 58 -5.72 6.69 12.44
N VAL A 59 -6.79 7.46 12.62
CA VAL A 59 -6.80 8.90 12.32
C VAL A 59 -5.93 9.72 13.26
N GLN A 60 -5.47 9.16 14.37
CA GLN A 60 -4.56 9.81 15.32
C GLN A 60 -3.08 9.53 15.03
N VAL A 61 -2.77 8.69 14.06
CA VAL A 61 -1.38 8.43 13.68
C VAL A 61 -0.76 9.72 13.14
N PRO A 62 0.32 10.22 13.77
CA PRO A 62 0.93 11.46 13.32
C PRO A 62 1.69 11.26 12.02
N VAL A 63 1.58 12.23 11.14
CA VAL A 63 2.36 12.30 9.90
C VAL A 63 3.05 13.66 9.81
N ILE A 64 4.24 13.69 9.25
CA ILE A 64 4.99 14.92 9.04
C ILE A 64 4.63 15.46 7.65
N LEU A 65 4.33 16.75 7.57
CA LEU A 65 4.02 17.42 6.31
C LEU A 65 5.19 18.36 5.95
N PRO A 66 6.15 17.89 5.12
CA PRO A 66 7.19 18.77 4.62
C PRO A 66 6.60 19.87 3.73
N PRO A 67 7.35 20.95 3.43
CA PRO A 67 6.92 21.94 2.45
C PRO A 67 6.53 21.27 1.11
N LYS A 68 5.55 21.84 0.42
CA LYS A 68 5.02 21.24 -0.81
C LYS A 68 6.08 20.95 -1.86
N GLN A 69 7.07 21.83 -2.00
CA GLN A 69 8.19 21.62 -2.92
C GLN A 69 9.00 20.38 -2.61
N VAL A 70 9.25 20.13 -1.32
CA VAL A 70 9.97 18.94 -0.86
C VAL A 70 9.14 17.68 -1.14
N GLN A 71 7.85 17.71 -0.87
CA GLN A 71 6.94 16.61 -1.16
C GLN A 71 6.91 16.29 -2.66
N GLN A 72 6.82 17.30 -3.51
CA GLN A 72 6.80 17.14 -4.95
C GLN A 72 8.12 16.58 -5.51
N SER A 73 9.25 17.04 -4.98
CA SER A 73 10.56 16.51 -5.37
C SER A 73 10.72 15.05 -4.98
N PHE A 74 10.29 14.68 -3.78
CA PHE A 74 10.27 13.31 -3.31
C PHE A 74 9.36 12.42 -4.17
N ALA A 75 8.16 12.88 -4.48
CA ALA A 75 7.21 12.15 -5.32
C ALA A 75 7.76 11.95 -6.74
N ARG A 76 8.37 12.96 -7.32
CA ARG A 76 9.02 12.85 -8.64
C ARG A 76 10.13 11.82 -8.68
N PHE A 77 10.89 11.70 -7.60
CA PHE A 77 11.92 10.68 -7.47
C PHE A 77 11.35 9.28 -7.28
N CYS A 78 10.33 9.14 -6.42
CA CYS A 78 9.81 7.83 -6.02
C CYS A 78 8.76 7.26 -6.97
N ASN A 79 7.93 8.09 -7.61
CA ASN A 79 6.81 7.62 -8.43
C ASN A 79 7.24 6.71 -9.61
N PRO A 80 8.31 7.00 -10.36
CA PRO A 80 8.76 6.07 -11.41
C PRO A 80 9.20 4.72 -10.85
N ILE A 81 9.83 4.70 -9.68
CA ILE A 81 10.26 3.46 -9.01
C ILE A 81 9.04 2.64 -8.57
N MET A 82 8.05 3.28 -7.96
CA MET A 82 6.81 2.63 -7.56
C MET A 82 6.05 2.06 -8.75
N LEU A 83 6.00 2.79 -9.86
CA LEU A 83 5.37 2.33 -11.10
C LEU A 83 6.09 1.10 -11.67
N SER A 84 7.42 1.07 -11.63
CA SER A 84 8.21 -0.09 -12.06
C SER A 84 7.93 -1.31 -11.20
N ILE A 85 7.79 -1.14 -9.88
CA ILE A 85 7.43 -2.23 -8.96
C ILE A 85 6.03 -2.78 -9.29
N GLU A 86 5.07 -1.91 -9.53
CA GLU A 86 3.70 -2.31 -9.90
C GLU A 86 3.67 -3.08 -11.24
N ARG A 87 4.40 -2.62 -12.24
CA ARG A 87 4.54 -3.31 -13.53
C ARG A 87 5.18 -4.67 -13.39
N ASN A 88 6.25 -4.78 -12.61
CA ASN A 88 6.94 -6.06 -12.35
C ASN A 88 6.01 -7.04 -11.62
N SER A 89 5.24 -6.57 -10.65
CA SER A 89 4.26 -7.39 -9.93
C SER A 89 3.15 -7.89 -10.85
N ALA A 90 2.64 -7.05 -11.76
CA ALA A 90 1.65 -7.45 -12.75
C ALA A 90 2.20 -8.50 -13.73
N GLU A 91 3.44 -8.34 -14.18
CA GLU A 91 4.13 -9.29 -15.05
C GLU A 91 4.32 -10.65 -14.36
N ILE A 92 4.76 -10.66 -13.12
CA ILE A 92 4.90 -11.90 -12.33
C ILE A 92 3.56 -12.61 -12.20
N ARG A 93 2.46 -11.91 -11.95
CA ARG A 93 1.12 -12.51 -11.89
C ARG A 93 0.70 -13.11 -13.23
N ALA A 94 0.97 -12.41 -14.33
CA ALA A 94 0.66 -12.92 -15.68
C ALA A 94 1.47 -14.19 -16.00
N LEU A 95 2.75 -14.19 -15.69
CA LEU A 95 3.63 -15.36 -15.88
C LEU A 95 3.20 -16.54 -15.01
N SER A 96 2.76 -16.31 -13.79
CA SER A 96 2.24 -17.34 -12.88
C SER A 96 0.97 -17.98 -13.43
N LYS A 97 0.08 -17.21 -14.05
CA LYS A 97 -1.13 -17.74 -14.72
C LYS A 97 -0.78 -18.61 -15.91
N VAL A 98 0.17 -18.18 -16.75
CA VAL A 98 0.65 -18.97 -17.90
C VAL A 98 1.25 -20.29 -17.42
N LYS A 99 2.09 -20.27 -16.40
CA LYS A 99 2.66 -21.48 -15.78
C LYS A 99 1.57 -22.45 -15.33
N THR A 100 0.56 -21.97 -14.63
CA THR A 100 -0.56 -22.80 -14.15
C THR A 100 -1.32 -23.43 -15.31
N MET A 101 -1.58 -22.69 -16.38
CA MET A 101 -2.26 -23.17 -17.57
C MET A 101 -1.46 -24.28 -18.28
N ILE A 102 -0.14 -24.10 -18.44
CA ILE A 102 0.74 -25.09 -19.05
C ILE A 102 0.77 -26.37 -18.22
N LEU A 103 0.91 -26.28 -16.91
CA LEU A 103 0.91 -27.44 -16.01
C LEU A 103 -0.42 -28.19 -16.06
N ALA A 104 -1.54 -27.49 -16.14
CA ALA A 104 -2.87 -28.11 -16.30
C ALA A 104 -2.99 -28.90 -17.60
N GLN A 105 -2.47 -28.38 -18.73
CA GLN A 105 -2.47 -29.07 -20.01
C GLN A 105 -1.58 -30.32 -19.97
N LEU A 106 -0.43 -30.25 -19.33
CA LEU A 106 0.47 -31.40 -19.20
C LEU A 106 -0.13 -32.49 -18.30
N SER A 107 -0.88 -32.15 -17.29
CA SER A 107 -1.53 -33.11 -16.39
C SER A 107 -2.73 -33.80 -16.99
N SER A 108 -3.35 -33.24 -18.03
CA SER A 108 -4.53 -33.79 -18.67
C SER A 108 -4.22 -34.81 -19.81
N ARG A 109 -2.97 -35.10 -20.03
CA ARG A 109 -2.52 -36.08 -21.03
C ARG A 109 -2.47 -37.52 -20.52
#